data_1602fe010964c30672202e8976db999a
#
_entry.id   1602fe010964c30672202e8976db999a
#
_cell.length_a   1.000
_cell.length_b   1.000
_cell.length_c   1.000
_cell.angle_alpha   90.00
_cell.angle_beta   90.00
_cell.angle_gamma   90.00
#
_symmetry.space_group_name_H-M   'P 1'
#
loop_
_entity.id
_entity.type
_entity.pdbx_description
1 polymer ?
#
loop_
_entity_poly.entity_id
_entity_poly.type
_entity_poly.pdbx_seq_one_letter_code
_entity_poly.pdbx_strand_id
1 'polypeptide(L)'
;HSIQSIEKFIRKRQLLNYMKFRPKIVLLSKYHSKNRNILLKLFGTIKLEWAIDEIFINTPINDGLIENRAIFTSRNDRNLDLLINIWKNHIYSRNKKTKLFVTPSSLIDNEFNIYKRNFSSRDLLIEDLLKSRVFLIPGHKGELFCLAAEEARELCVPIVTLGLGSLSERVIHGKTGFIAKDNYQFAKYTLDILEDHNTWKELRNNLIKMRGLKKWNKVAISLLNQI
;
A
#
# COMPACT_ATOMS: atom_id res chain seq x y z
N HIS A 1 -2.46 1.72 13.18
CA HIS A 1 -2.36 1.14 14.52
C HIS A 1 -2.01 -0.34 14.45
N SER A 2 -0.91 -0.72 15.10
CA SER A 2 -0.46 -2.12 15.15
C SER A 2 -1.54 -3.02 15.77
N ILE A 3 -1.56 -4.29 15.38
CA ILE A 3 -2.20 -5.36 16.16
C ILE A 3 -1.78 -5.16 17.61
N GLN A 4 -2.71 -4.73 18.47
CA GLN A 4 -2.34 -4.34 19.81
C GLN A 4 -1.99 -5.58 20.61
N SER A 5 -0.76 -5.65 21.12
CA SER A 5 -0.37 -6.71 22.05
C SER A 5 -1.11 -6.52 23.38
N ILE A 6 -1.37 -7.62 24.10
CA ILE A 6 -1.93 -7.61 25.45
C ILE A 6 -1.13 -6.71 26.37
N GLU A 7 0.20 -6.74 26.25
CA GLU A 7 1.13 -5.89 26.99
C GLU A 7 0.84 -4.39 26.84
N LYS A 8 0.48 -3.94 25.64
CA LYS A 8 0.14 -2.52 25.42
C LYS A 8 -1.14 -2.12 26.15
N PHE A 9 -2.12 -3.01 26.23
CA PHE A 9 -3.36 -2.77 26.98
C PHE A 9 -3.08 -2.66 28.49
N ILE A 10 -2.29 -3.57 29.03
CA ILE A 10 -1.91 -3.58 30.46
C ILE A 10 -1.06 -2.34 30.78
N ARG A 11 0.02 -2.09 29.98
CA ARG A 11 0.93 -0.97 30.19
C ARG A 11 0.24 0.39 30.14
N LYS A 12 -0.77 0.56 29.29
CA LYS A 12 -1.53 1.81 29.17
C LYS A 12 -2.73 1.88 30.12
N ARG A 13 -2.89 0.93 31.03
CA ARG A 13 -4.04 0.83 31.97
C ARG A 13 -5.42 0.93 31.25
N GLN A 14 -5.48 0.55 29.99
CA GLN A 14 -6.71 0.68 29.17
C GLN A 14 -7.67 -0.47 29.35
N LEU A 15 -7.23 -1.63 29.88
CA LEU A 15 -8.06 -2.83 29.99
C LEU A 15 -9.32 -2.59 30.81
N LEU A 16 -9.20 -1.94 31.98
CA LEU A 16 -10.37 -1.65 32.82
C LEU A 16 -11.39 -0.74 32.13
N ASN A 17 -10.90 0.27 31.40
CA ASN A 17 -11.75 1.17 30.62
C ASN A 17 -12.49 0.42 29.51
N TYR A 18 -11.79 -0.49 28.80
CA TYR A 18 -12.43 -1.32 27.76
C TYR A 18 -13.49 -2.27 28.37
N MET A 19 -13.21 -2.85 29.53
CA MET A 19 -14.18 -3.69 30.23
C MET A 19 -15.41 -2.90 30.69
N LYS A 20 -15.20 -1.68 31.22
CA LYS A 20 -16.26 -0.80 31.71
C LYS A 20 -17.13 -0.25 30.58
N PHE A 21 -16.52 0.26 29.50
CA PHE A 21 -17.26 0.97 28.45
C PHE A 21 -17.63 0.09 27.26
N ARG A 22 -17.08 -1.13 27.16
CA ARG A 22 -17.33 -2.12 26.09
C ARG A 22 -17.38 -1.50 24.68
N PRO A 23 -16.34 -0.75 24.25
CA PRO A 23 -16.34 -0.07 22.97
C PRO A 23 -16.43 -1.07 21.81
N LYS A 24 -17.09 -0.70 20.72
CA LYS A 24 -17.00 -1.46 19.47
C LYS A 24 -15.63 -1.25 18.84
N ILE A 25 -15.00 -2.30 18.34
CA ILE A 25 -13.68 -2.29 17.72
C ILE A 25 -13.81 -2.16 16.21
N VAL A 26 -13.22 -1.09 15.65
CA VAL A 26 -13.21 -0.88 14.20
C VAL A 26 -12.16 -1.76 13.54
N LEU A 27 -12.58 -2.58 12.59
CA LEU A 27 -11.74 -3.49 11.81
C LEU A 27 -11.62 -2.96 10.38
N LEU A 28 -10.39 -2.71 9.93
CA LEU A 28 -10.08 -2.03 8.67
C LEU A 28 -9.92 -2.99 7.47
N SER A 29 -9.80 -4.30 7.74
CA SER A 29 -9.56 -5.33 6.73
C SER A 29 -9.91 -6.71 7.26
N LYS A 30 -10.03 -7.69 6.39
CA LYS A 30 -10.18 -9.11 6.79
C LYS A 30 -8.94 -9.59 7.53
N TYR A 31 -7.74 -9.16 7.08
CA TYR A 31 -6.47 -9.43 7.75
C TYR A 31 -6.50 -8.93 9.20
N HIS A 32 -6.94 -7.68 9.42
CA HIS A 32 -7.09 -7.10 10.76
C HIS A 32 -8.05 -7.95 11.62
N SER A 33 -9.18 -8.38 11.06
CA SER A 33 -10.16 -9.22 11.74
C SER A 33 -9.57 -10.56 12.19
N LYS A 34 -8.81 -11.23 11.30
CA LYS A 34 -8.19 -12.54 11.61
C LYS A 34 -7.08 -12.45 12.65
N ASN A 35 -6.29 -11.38 12.61
CA ASN A 35 -5.08 -11.21 13.42
C ASN A 35 -5.27 -10.28 14.62
N ARG A 36 -6.51 -9.96 15.01
CA ARG A 36 -6.77 -9.19 16.21
C ARG A 36 -6.41 -9.96 17.46
N ASN A 37 -5.98 -9.26 18.50
CA ASN A 37 -5.71 -9.84 19.81
C ASN A 37 -6.96 -10.57 20.37
N ILE A 38 -6.75 -11.66 21.09
CA ILE A 38 -7.82 -12.46 21.67
C ILE A 38 -8.73 -11.64 22.59
N LEU A 39 -8.19 -10.72 23.39
CA LEU A 39 -8.98 -9.83 24.26
C LEU A 39 -9.92 -8.93 23.47
N LEU A 40 -9.53 -8.50 22.26
CA LEU A 40 -10.38 -7.71 21.39
C LEU A 40 -11.55 -8.50 20.79
N LYS A 41 -11.49 -9.85 20.84
CA LYS A 41 -12.59 -10.70 20.39
C LYS A 41 -13.79 -10.70 21.35
N LEU A 42 -13.59 -10.24 22.60
CA LEU A 42 -14.65 -10.11 23.60
C LEU A 42 -15.55 -8.88 23.35
N PHE A 43 -15.15 -7.98 22.45
CA PHE A 43 -15.88 -6.75 22.17
C PHE A 43 -16.61 -6.83 20.82
N GLY A 44 -17.71 -6.09 20.70
CA GLY A 44 -18.39 -5.90 19.43
C GLY A 44 -17.45 -5.31 18.36
N THR A 45 -17.74 -5.57 17.10
CA THR A 45 -16.89 -5.10 16.01
C THR A 45 -17.69 -4.37 14.94
N ILE A 46 -17.07 -3.35 14.37
CA ILE A 46 -17.52 -2.63 13.19
C ILE A 46 -16.52 -2.89 12.08
N LYS A 47 -16.97 -3.38 10.93
CA LYS A 47 -16.13 -3.56 9.75
C LYS A 47 -16.20 -2.28 8.91
N LEU A 48 -15.09 -1.58 8.79
CA LEU A 48 -15.05 -0.30 8.12
C LEU A 48 -13.75 -0.17 7.31
N GLU A 49 -13.83 -0.33 6.01
CA GLU A 49 -12.70 0.01 5.14
C GLU A 49 -12.61 1.53 5.00
N TRP A 50 -11.41 2.07 5.14
CA TRP A 50 -11.19 3.51 4.97
C TRP A 50 -11.35 3.92 3.51
N ALA A 51 -11.75 5.16 3.32
CA ALA A 51 -11.62 5.86 2.06
C ALA A 51 -10.26 6.54 1.95
N ILE A 52 -10.01 7.13 0.79
CA ILE A 52 -8.86 7.99 0.54
C ILE A 52 -9.32 9.44 0.36
N ASP A 53 -8.39 10.35 0.36
CA ASP A 53 -8.65 11.76 0.12
C ASP A 53 -9.20 11.98 -1.30
N GLU A 54 -10.20 12.84 -1.43
CA GLU A 54 -10.87 13.14 -2.70
C GLU A 54 -9.91 13.72 -3.74
N ILE A 55 -8.80 14.32 -3.34
CA ILE A 55 -7.79 14.82 -4.27
C ILE A 55 -7.26 13.71 -5.19
N PHE A 56 -7.06 12.47 -4.67
CA PHE A 56 -6.64 11.33 -5.48
C PHE A 56 -7.73 10.88 -6.46
N ILE A 57 -9.00 10.95 -6.02
CA ILE A 57 -10.16 10.56 -6.82
C ILE A 57 -10.36 11.55 -7.99
N ASN A 58 -10.23 12.84 -7.70
CA ASN A 58 -10.50 13.92 -8.65
C ASN A 58 -9.31 14.24 -9.55
N THR A 59 -8.13 13.72 -9.25
CA THR A 59 -6.94 13.91 -10.10
C THR A 59 -7.14 13.29 -11.48
N PRO A 60 -6.95 14.05 -12.56
CA PRO A 60 -6.99 13.52 -13.92
C PRO A 60 -5.91 12.46 -14.15
N ILE A 61 -6.26 11.41 -14.87
CA ILE A 61 -5.28 10.38 -15.27
C ILE A 61 -4.83 10.66 -16.69
N ASN A 62 -3.53 10.92 -16.84
CA ASN A 62 -2.89 11.20 -18.14
C ASN A 62 -1.75 10.21 -18.36
N ASP A 63 -1.70 9.60 -19.54
CA ASP A 63 -0.67 8.62 -19.89
C ASP A 63 0.61 9.29 -20.46
N GLY A 64 0.58 10.59 -20.76
CA GLY A 64 1.68 11.31 -21.40
C GLY A 64 2.91 11.62 -20.51
N LEU A 65 2.80 11.43 -19.19
CA LEU A 65 3.86 11.79 -18.25
C LEU A 65 4.57 10.57 -17.62
N ILE A 66 4.23 9.34 -18.05
CA ILE A 66 4.68 8.13 -17.38
C ILE A 66 6.11 7.78 -17.78
N GLU A 67 6.97 7.76 -16.77
CA GLU A 67 8.37 7.36 -16.89
C GLU A 67 8.54 5.86 -16.59
N ASN A 68 9.59 5.24 -17.16
CA ASN A 68 9.95 3.86 -16.83
C ASN A 68 10.64 3.77 -15.46
N ARG A 69 9.87 4.06 -14.41
CA ARG A 69 10.34 4.06 -13.03
C ARG A 69 9.39 3.36 -12.08
N ALA A 70 9.97 2.83 -11.01
CA ALA A 70 9.27 2.30 -9.86
C ALA A 70 9.25 3.32 -8.72
N ILE A 71 8.25 3.22 -7.84
CA ILE A 71 8.12 4.12 -6.69
C ILE A 71 7.73 3.36 -5.41
N PHE A 72 8.26 3.82 -4.27
CA PHE A 72 7.87 3.43 -2.93
C PHE A 72 7.54 4.69 -2.10
N THR A 73 6.32 4.82 -1.60
CA THR A 73 5.86 6.01 -0.87
C THR A 73 5.51 5.75 0.60
N SER A 74 5.71 4.53 1.06
CA SER A 74 5.40 4.16 2.44
C SER A 74 6.55 4.53 3.41
N ARG A 75 6.34 4.33 4.70
CA ARG A 75 7.37 4.55 5.72
C ARG A 75 8.49 3.51 5.60
N ASN A 76 9.70 3.87 6.02
CA ASN A 76 10.88 3.00 5.93
C ASN A 76 10.69 1.67 6.69
N ASP A 77 9.96 1.70 7.82
CA ASP A 77 9.65 0.51 8.62
C ASP A 77 8.65 -0.46 7.95
N ARG A 78 8.27 -0.21 6.71
CA ARG A 78 7.43 -1.08 5.87
C ARG A 78 8.24 -1.95 4.92
N ASN A 79 9.37 -2.48 5.41
CA ASN A 79 10.30 -3.34 4.69
C ASN A 79 10.99 -2.65 3.49
N LEU A 80 11.35 -1.37 3.65
CA LEU A 80 12.14 -0.67 2.63
C LEU A 80 13.50 -1.36 2.44
N ASP A 81 14.17 -1.81 3.52
CA ASP A 81 15.44 -2.55 3.44
C ASP A 81 15.33 -3.79 2.54
N LEU A 82 14.24 -4.56 2.70
CA LEU A 82 13.97 -5.73 1.85
C LEU A 82 13.76 -5.30 0.39
N LEU A 83 13.01 -4.23 0.14
CA LEU A 83 12.82 -3.71 -1.22
C LEU A 83 14.15 -3.31 -1.87
N ILE A 84 15.00 -2.59 -1.14
CA ILE A 84 16.33 -2.18 -1.63
C ILE A 84 17.20 -3.41 -1.96
N ASN A 85 17.16 -4.44 -1.11
CA ASN A 85 17.88 -5.70 -1.37
C ASN A 85 17.36 -6.38 -2.64
N ILE A 86 16.04 -6.51 -2.80
CA ILE A 86 15.43 -7.07 -4.02
C ILE A 86 15.80 -6.24 -5.25
N TRP A 87 15.75 -4.91 -5.12
CA TRP A 87 16.08 -3.99 -6.20
C TRP A 87 17.50 -4.19 -6.70
N LYS A 88 18.50 -4.13 -5.82
CA LYS A 88 19.92 -4.26 -6.17
C LYS A 88 20.22 -5.63 -6.78
N ASN A 89 19.79 -6.71 -6.15
CA ASN A 89 20.20 -8.05 -6.49
C ASN A 89 19.39 -8.70 -7.62
N HIS A 90 18.14 -8.29 -7.83
CA HIS A 90 17.24 -9.00 -8.75
C HIS A 90 16.61 -8.11 -9.84
N ILE A 91 16.51 -6.80 -9.63
CA ILE A 91 15.89 -5.89 -10.61
C ILE A 91 16.98 -5.13 -11.37
N TYR A 92 17.75 -4.31 -10.67
CA TYR A 92 18.81 -3.49 -11.27
C TYR A 92 19.90 -4.35 -11.95
N SER A 93 20.26 -5.50 -11.34
CA SER A 93 21.20 -6.44 -11.93
C SER A 93 20.79 -6.96 -13.31
N ARG A 94 19.49 -7.00 -13.60
CA ARG A 94 18.94 -7.46 -14.90
C ARG A 94 18.69 -6.30 -15.87
N ASN A 95 18.27 -5.14 -15.36
CA ASN A 95 18.03 -3.98 -16.18
C ASN A 95 18.53 -2.69 -15.48
N LYS A 96 19.71 -2.24 -15.86
CA LYS A 96 20.36 -1.03 -15.34
C LYS A 96 19.69 0.28 -15.76
N LYS A 97 18.69 0.26 -16.65
CA LYS A 97 17.93 1.44 -17.05
C LYS A 97 16.77 1.76 -16.11
N THR A 98 16.40 0.81 -15.23
CA THR A 98 15.31 1.01 -14.27
C THR A 98 15.70 2.00 -13.18
N LYS A 99 14.70 2.76 -12.69
CA LYS A 99 14.87 3.74 -11.61
C LYS A 99 13.89 3.46 -10.48
N LEU A 100 14.35 3.56 -9.25
CA LEU A 100 13.52 3.44 -8.06
C LEU A 100 13.52 4.76 -7.29
N PHE A 101 12.34 5.30 -7.06
CA PHE A 101 12.15 6.49 -6.22
C PHE A 101 11.56 6.08 -4.86
N VAL A 102 12.21 6.49 -3.78
CA VAL A 102 11.79 6.11 -2.42
C VAL A 102 11.57 7.33 -1.53
N THR A 103 10.80 7.15 -0.47
CA THR A 103 10.73 8.13 0.62
C THR A 103 12.13 8.44 1.17
N PRO A 104 12.37 9.65 1.73
CA PRO A 104 13.66 10.01 2.30
C PRO A 104 14.18 8.93 3.26
N SER A 105 15.38 8.43 2.97
CA SER A 105 16.00 7.31 3.67
C SER A 105 17.52 7.42 3.54
N SER A 106 18.26 6.83 4.47
CA SER A 106 19.71 6.60 4.34
C SER A 106 20.07 5.53 3.31
N LEU A 107 19.08 4.83 2.76
CA LEU A 107 19.25 3.74 1.79
C LEU A 107 19.29 4.22 0.32
N ILE A 108 19.37 5.53 0.11
CA ILE A 108 19.52 6.11 -1.25
C ILE A 108 20.88 5.73 -1.80
N ASP A 109 20.90 5.30 -3.06
CA ASP A 109 22.10 4.80 -3.70
C ASP A 109 22.03 5.03 -5.23
N ASN A 110 22.70 6.09 -5.67
CA ASN A 110 22.69 6.49 -7.08
C ASN A 110 23.38 5.48 -8.01
N GLU A 111 24.31 4.66 -7.48
CA GLU A 111 24.97 3.61 -8.25
C GLU A 111 23.95 2.55 -8.72
N PHE A 112 22.93 2.29 -7.90
CA PHE A 112 21.85 1.37 -8.21
C PHE A 112 20.57 2.06 -8.71
N ASN A 113 20.65 3.31 -9.15
CA ASN A 113 19.49 4.12 -9.59
C ASN A 113 18.37 4.20 -8.53
N ILE A 114 18.74 4.31 -7.26
CA ILE A 114 17.81 4.52 -6.13
C ILE A 114 17.86 6.00 -5.74
N TYR A 115 16.77 6.70 -5.99
CA TYR A 115 16.67 8.14 -5.81
C TYR A 115 15.71 8.50 -4.69
N LYS A 116 16.01 9.62 -4.03
CA LYS A 116 15.10 10.26 -3.09
C LYS A 116 13.96 10.94 -3.86
N ARG A 117 12.70 10.62 -3.49
CA ARG A 117 11.58 11.43 -3.94
C ARG A 117 11.46 12.71 -3.12
N ASN A 118 10.87 13.75 -3.69
CA ASN A 118 10.55 14.97 -2.96
C ASN A 118 9.34 14.73 -2.03
N PHE A 119 9.47 15.10 -0.74
CA PHE A 119 8.48 14.77 0.30
C PHE A 119 7.88 16.02 0.94
N SER A 120 7.55 17.05 0.16
CA SER A 120 7.11 18.32 0.74
C SER A 120 5.59 18.55 0.69
N SER A 121 4.86 17.90 -0.23
CA SER A 121 3.41 18.11 -0.34
C SER A 121 2.68 16.88 -0.88
N ARG A 122 1.36 16.91 -0.76
CA ARG A 122 0.47 15.88 -1.32
C ARG A 122 0.42 15.94 -2.85
N ASP A 123 0.50 17.13 -3.42
CA ASP A 123 0.53 17.32 -4.87
C ASP A 123 1.77 16.69 -5.50
N LEU A 124 2.94 16.84 -4.86
CA LEU A 124 4.18 16.19 -5.30
C LEU A 124 4.11 14.65 -5.14
N LEU A 125 3.37 14.13 -4.15
CA LEU A 125 3.12 12.70 -4.05
C LEU A 125 2.28 12.21 -5.24
N ILE A 126 1.24 12.94 -5.59
CA ILE A 126 0.38 12.63 -6.74
C ILE A 126 1.18 12.67 -8.03
N GLU A 127 1.97 13.72 -8.24
CA GLU A 127 2.84 13.86 -9.40
C GLU A 127 3.84 12.72 -9.52
N ASP A 128 4.51 12.36 -8.44
CA ASP A 128 5.45 11.25 -8.38
C ASP A 128 4.80 9.91 -8.72
N LEU A 129 3.58 9.66 -8.19
CA LEU A 129 2.82 8.45 -8.49
C LEU A 129 2.40 8.43 -9.97
N LEU A 130 1.87 9.54 -10.49
CA LEU A 130 1.44 9.63 -11.90
C LEU A 130 2.57 9.42 -12.89
N LYS A 131 3.81 9.85 -12.55
CA LYS A 131 5.00 9.61 -13.37
C LYS A 131 5.51 8.17 -13.29
N SER A 132 5.02 7.34 -12.36
CA SER A 132 5.58 6.02 -12.09
C SER A 132 4.78 4.91 -12.77
N ARG A 133 5.49 3.94 -13.34
CA ARG A 133 4.88 2.75 -13.96
C ARG A 133 4.40 1.72 -12.96
N VAL A 134 5.07 1.61 -11.82
CA VAL A 134 4.76 0.60 -10.81
C VAL A 134 5.03 1.12 -9.40
N PHE A 135 4.12 0.79 -8.50
CA PHE A 135 4.27 0.99 -7.07
C PHE A 135 4.77 -0.31 -6.42
N LEU A 136 5.91 -0.24 -5.74
CA LEU A 136 6.54 -1.39 -5.10
C LEU A 136 6.36 -1.32 -3.60
N ILE A 137 5.76 -2.35 -3.00
CA ILE A 137 5.63 -2.46 -1.55
C ILE A 137 5.68 -3.94 -1.13
N PRO A 138 6.81 -4.41 -0.57
CA PRO A 138 6.90 -5.79 -0.06
C PRO A 138 5.79 -6.11 0.94
N GLY A 139 5.46 -5.14 1.80
CA GLY A 139 4.46 -5.27 2.86
C GLY A 139 5.08 -5.57 4.21
N HIS A 140 4.25 -5.51 5.25
CA HIS A 140 4.63 -5.77 6.63
C HIS A 140 3.45 -6.40 7.39
N LYS A 141 3.72 -7.36 8.28
CA LYS A 141 2.67 -8.04 9.08
C LYS A 141 1.82 -7.09 9.94
N GLY A 142 2.37 -5.93 10.31
CA GLY A 142 1.64 -4.88 11.04
C GLY A 142 0.79 -3.96 10.15
N GLU A 143 0.72 -4.19 8.84
CA GLU A 143 -0.08 -3.37 7.92
C GLU A 143 -1.54 -3.80 7.95
N LEU A 144 -2.42 -2.94 8.46
CA LEU A 144 -3.84 -3.25 8.64
C LEU A 144 -4.73 -2.74 7.50
N PHE A 145 -4.27 -1.75 6.74
CA PHE A 145 -5.04 -1.19 5.62
C PHE A 145 -4.18 -0.82 4.41
N CYS A 146 -3.05 -0.17 4.60
CA CYS A 146 -2.13 0.37 3.59
C CYS A 146 -2.73 1.49 2.71
N LEU A 147 -2.78 2.71 3.26
CA LEU A 147 -3.23 3.90 2.52
C LEU A 147 -2.40 4.13 1.25
N ALA A 148 -1.08 4.00 1.31
CA ALA A 148 -0.20 4.20 0.17
C ALA A 148 -0.54 3.28 -1.03
N ALA A 149 -0.97 2.04 -0.77
CA ALA A 149 -1.44 1.14 -1.82
C ALA A 149 -2.78 1.59 -2.43
N GLU A 150 -3.69 2.13 -1.60
CA GLU A 150 -4.97 2.65 -2.10
C GLU A 150 -4.78 3.96 -2.90
N GLU A 151 -3.87 4.83 -2.47
CA GLU A 151 -3.49 6.05 -3.19
C GLU A 151 -2.89 5.72 -4.57
N ALA A 152 -1.94 4.78 -4.62
CA ALA A 152 -1.36 4.30 -5.87
C ALA A 152 -2.43 3.67 -6.80
N ARG A 153 -3.31 2.84 -6.24
CA ARG A 153 -4.43 2.22 -6.98
C ARG A 153 -5.37 3.25 -7.58
N GLU A 154 -5.72 4.30 -6.83
CA GLU A 154 -6.63 5.34 -7.29
C GLU A 154 -6.02 6.19 -8.40
N LEU A 155 -4.70 6.38 -8.38
CA LEU A 155 -3.95 7.02 -9.48
C LEU A 155 -3.57 6.05 -10.60
N CYS A 156 -4.17 4.85 -10.61
CA CYS A 156 -3.99 3.83 -11.64
C CYS A 156 -2.54 3.36 -11.81
N VAL A 157 -1.78 3.30 -10.72
CA VAL A 157 -0.43 2.76 -10.68
C VAL A 157 -0.49 1.30 -10.26
N PRO A 158 -0.12 0.34 -11.12
CA PRO A 158 -0.07 -1.08 -10.78
C PRO A 158 0.85 -1.35 -9.58
N ILE A 159 0.49 -2.34 -8.74
CA ILE A 159 1.19 -2.63 -7.50
C ILE A 159 1.86 -3.99 -7.56
N VAL A 160 3.13 -4.08 -7.10
CA VAL A 160 3.80 -5.36 -6.82
C VAL A 160 4.06 -5.47 -5.32
N THR A 161 3.64 -6.58 -4.72
CA THR A 161 3.74 -6.86 -3.28
C THR A 161 4.03 -8.32 -2.99
N LEU A 162 4.56 -8.61 -1.79
CA LEU A 162 4.62 -9.98 -1.24
C LEU A 162 3.32 -10.37 -0.51
N GLY A 163 2.31 -9.50 -0.51
CA GLY A 163 1.01 -9.79 0.09
C GLY A 163 1.01 -9.82 1.63
N LEU A 164 2.05 -9.32 2.29
CA LEU A 164 2.14 -9.30 3.75
C LEU A 164 1.16 -8.29 4.34
N GLY A 165 0.54 -8.68 5.46
CA GLY A 165 -0.48 -7.83 6.09
C GLY A 165 -1.77 -7.76 5.26
N SER A 166 -2.37 -6.59 5.20
CA SER A 166 -3.60 -6.35 4.43
C SER A 166 -3.37 -6.17 2.92
N LEU A 167 -2.11 -6.21 2.44
CA LEU A 167 -1.79 -5.99 1.03
C LEU A 167 -2.35 -7.07 0.10
N SER A 168 -2.51 -8.31 0.59
CA SER A 168 -3.21 -9.37 -0.15
C SER A 168 -4.68 -9.03 -0.47
N GLU A 169 -5.26 -8.05 0.22
CA GLU A 169 -6.63 -7.58 -0.01
C GLU A 169 -6.68 -6.30 -0.86
N ARG A 170 -5.53 -5.66 -1.10
CA ARG A 170 -5.42 -4.40 -1.88
C ARG A 170 -5.10 -4.64 -3.35
N VAL A 171 -4.54 -5.79 -3.68
CA VAL A 171 -4.13 -6.15 -5.03
C VAL A 171 -4.95 -7.34 -5.53
N ILE A 172 -5.57 -7.21 -6.68
CA ILE A 172 -6.17 -8.32 -7.41
C ILE A 172 -5.09 -8.85 -8.36
N HIS A 173 -4.52 -10.01 -8.01
CA HIS A 173 -3.41 -10.61 -8.75
C HIS A 173 -3.72 -10.78 -10.23
N GLY A 174 -2.83 -10.29 -11.10
CA GLY A 174 -2.97 -10.32 -12.55
C GLY A 174 -3.98 -9.32 -13.12
N LYS A 175 -4.69 -8.52 -12.27
CA LYS A 175 -5.66 -7.51 -12.74
C LYS A 175 -5.29 -6.08 -12.36
N THR A 176 -4.87 -5.84 -11.12
CA THR A 176 -4.51 -4.51 -10.63
C THR A 176 -3.05 -4.41 -10.20
N GLY A 177 -2.31 -5.48 -10.38
CA GLY A 177 -0.92 -5.66 -9.99
C GLY A 177 -0.65 -7.13 -9.71
N PHE A 178 0.46 -7.39 -9.02
CA PHE A 178 0.90 -8.76 -8.73
C PHE A 178 1.20 -8.99 -7.25
N ILE A 179 0.81 -10.17 -6.74
CA ILE A 179 1.18 -10.68 -5.44
C ILE A 179 2.24 -11.76 -5.67
N ALA A 180 3.46 -11.49 -5.26
CA ALA A 180 4.59 -12.40 -5.42
C ALA A 180 4.72 -13.34 -4.20
N LYS A 181 5.19 -14.54 -4.43
CA LYS A 181 5.42 -15.55 -3.39
C LYS A 181 6.81 -15.42 -2.73
N ASP A 182 7.76 -14.84 -3.47
CA ASP A 182 9.14 -14.67 -3.05
C ASP A 182 9.78 -13.45 -3.73
N ASN A 183 11.04 -13.17 -3.38
CA ASN A 183 11.79 -12.02 -3.90
C ASN A 183 12.08 -12.13 -5.40
N TYR A 184 12.30 -13.34 -5.91
CA TYR A 184 12.55 -13.57 -7.32
C TYR A 184 11.31 -13.25 -8.16
N GLN A 185 10.15 -13.74 -7.72
CA GLN A 185 8.87 -13.48 -8.38
C GLN A 185 8.46 -12.01 -8.27
N PHE A 186 8.76 -11.35 -7.13
CA PHE A 186 8.58 -9.91 -6.96
C PHE A 186 9.39 -9.13 -8.00
N ALA A 187 10.66 -9.47 -8.17
CA ALA A 187 11.52 -8.84 -9.17
C ALA A 187 11.04 -9.11 -10.60
N LYS A 188 10.64 -10.35 -10.90
CA LYS A 188 10.09 -10.71 -12.21
C LYS A 188 8.88 -9.85 -12.55
N TYR A 189 7.87 -9.80 -11.70
CA TYR A 189 6.67 -9.00 -11.94
C TYR A 189 6.94 -7.50 -12.04
N THR A 190 7.94 -7.02 -11.29
CA THR A 190 8.38 -5.61 -11.40
C THR A 190 8.95 -5.34 -12.79
N LEU A 191 9.81 -6.21 -13.30
CA LEU A 191 10.39 -6.07 -14.64
C LEU A 191 9.33 -6.25 -15.73
N ASP A 192 8.42 -7.21 -15.59
CA ASP A 192 7.31 -7.39 -16.53
C ASP A 192 6.50 -6.09 -16.70
N ILE A 193 6.20 -5.37 -15.60
CA ILE A 193 5.48 -4.08 -15.69
C ILE A 193 6.37 -2.97 -16.25
N LEU A 194 7.66 -2.94 -15.92
CA LEU A 194 8.57 -1.88 -16.37
C LEU A 194 8.93 -2.02 -17.84
N GLU A 195 9.05 -3.24 -18.37
CA GLU A 195 9.57 -3.53 -19.70
C GLU A 195 8.47 -3.80 -20.73
N ASP A 196 7.39 -4.47 -20.34
CA ASP A 196 6.27 -4.76 -21.23
C ASP A 196 5.15 -3.71 -21.10
N HIS A 197 5.00 -2.93 -22.18
CA HIS A 197 3.95 -1.91 -22.25
C HIS A 197 2.53 -2.51 -22.23
N ASN A 198 2.33 -3.70 -22.80
CA ASN A 198 1.01 -4.32 -22.85
C ASN A 198 0.57 -4.79 -21.48
N THR A 199 1.43 -5.48 -20.75
CA THR A 199 1.18 -5.87 -19.35
C THR A 199 0.85 -4.65 -18.48
N TRP A 200 1.68 -3.60 -18.56
CA TRP A 200 1.42 -2.37 -17.81
C TRP A 200 0.07 -1.74 -18.17
N LYS A 201 -0.22 -1.60 -19.47
CA LYS A 201 -1.45 -0.97 -19.96
C LYS A 201 -2.70 -1.75 -19.57
N GLU A 202 -2.66 -3.07 -19.61
CA GLU A 202 -3.76 -3.92 -19.16
C GLU A 202 -4.08 -3.72 -17.68
N LEU A 203 -3.07 -3.78 -16.82
CA LEU A 203 -3.23 -3.55 -15.37
C LEU A 203 -3.79 -2.15 -15.10
N ARG A 204 -3.25 -1.12 -15.77
CA ARG A 204 -3.70 0.26 -15.64
C ARG A 204 -5.15 0.44 -16.09
N ASN A 205 -5.55 -0.13 -17.22
CA ASN A 205 -6.93 -0.06 -17.72
C ASN A 205 -7.92 -0.70 -16.72
N ASN A 206 -7.53 -1.79 -16.08
CA ASN A 206 -8.33 -2.41 -15.04
C ASN A 206 -8.48 -1.50 -13.81
N LEU A 207 -7.40 -0.80 -13.43
CA LEU A 207 -7.43 0.18 -12.34
C LEU A 207 -8.33 1.38 -12.66
N ILE A 208 -8.28 1.90 -13.90
CA ILE A 208 -9.16 2.99 -14.36
C ILE A 208 -10.63 2.63 -14.18
N LYS A 209 -11.04 1.40 -14.52
CA LYS A 209 -12.42 0.92 -14.34
C LYS A 209 -12.84 0.83 -12.86
N MET A 210 -11.89 0.79 -11.94
CA MET A 210 -12.12 0.61 -10.51
C MET A 210 -11.96 1.90 -9.68
N ARG A 211 -11.75 3.05 -10.32
CA ARG A 211 -11.59 4.34 -9.63
C ARG A 211 -12.87 4.84 -8.96
N GLY A 212 -12.71 5.69 -7.97
CA GLY A 212 -13.80 6.45 -7.34
C GLY A 212 -14.74 5.63 -6.47
N LEU A 213 -14.43 4.37 -6.18
CA LEU A 213 -15.30 3.50 -5.38
C LEU A 213 -15.22 3.78 -3.88
N LYS A 214 -14.08 4.25 -3.38
CA LYS A 214 -13.80 4.44 -1.94
C LYS A 214 -13.89 5.91 -1.52
N LYS A 215 -15.12 6.39 -1.33
CA LYS A 215 -15.43 7.77 -0.90
C LYS A 215 -15.79 7.82 0.58
N TRP A 216 -15.39 8.89 1.28
CA TRP A 216 -15.65 9.09 2.70
C TRP A 216 -17.14 9.15 3.05
N ASN A 217 -18.00 9.69 2.19
CA ASN A 217 -19.44 9.68 2.41
C ASN A 217 -20.01 8.25 2.51
N LYS A 218 -19.54 7.31 1.67
CA LYS A 218 -19.93 5.89 1.76
C LYS A 218 -19.47 5.25 3.05
N VAL A 219 -18.25 5.61 3.51
CA VAL A 219 -17.70 5.11 4.78
C VAL A 219 -18.53 5.63 5.96
N ALA A 220 -18.91 6.91 5.95
CA ALA A 220 -19.75 7.51 6.99
C ALA A 220 -21.14 6.85 7.06
N ILE A 221 -21.81 6.65 5.92
CA ILE A 221 -23.10 5.95 5.86
C ILE A 221 -22.95 4.51 6.39
N SER A 222 -21.90 3.80 5.96
CA SER A 222 -21.63 2.43 6.44
C SER A 222 -21.39 2.38 7.95
N LEU A 223 -20.74 3.38 8.51
CA LEU A 223 -20.55 3.50 9.96
C LEU A 223 -21.89 3.72 10.68
N LEU A 224 -22.69 4.70 10.23
CA LEU A 224 -24.00 5.01 10.83
C LEU A 224 -24.94 3.80 10.85
N ASN A 225 -24.92 2.98 9.81
CA ASN A 225 -25.73 1.75 9.73
C ASN A 225 -25.26 0.61 10.66
N GLN A 226 -24.12 0.75 11.33
CA GLN A 226 -23.52 -0.28 12.21
C GLN A 226 -23.49 0.15 13.68
N ILE A 227 -23.87 1.38 13.99
CA ILE A 227 -23.96 1.91 15.35
C ILE A 227 -25.35 1.63 15.92
#